data_bfdf4b4c7351e03c8bd04da2ae5c5aa8
#
_entry.id   bfdf4b4c7351e03c8bd04da2ae5c5aa8
#
_cell.length_a   1.000
_cell.length_b   1.000
_cell.length_c   1.000
_cell.angle_alpha   90.00
_cell.angle_beta   90.00
_cell.angle_gamma   90.00
#
_symmetry.space_group_name_H-M   'P 1'
#
loop_
_entity.id
_entity.type
_entity.pdbx_description
1 polymer ?
#
loop_
_entity_poly.entity_id
_entity_poly.type
_entity_poly.pdbx_seq_one_letter_code
_entity_poly.pdbx_strand_id
1 'polypeptide(L)'
;METELRNAIRKLLEEKTVDVAIGYGRVGVGGAVGAVFVTSPDEVDQLVWNSECRQNLAVHLTRPEIKALGKIAIVVKACDARAVVVLANESQIKRDEIVVVGVVCEGVVKARFDGSNGERLFEKCASCVEHAPKNVDVLIGDEAKAAELDAKNAPTAAASGNQAKLAKLRAMTSEERFQYWRGEFSRCVRCYACRQSCPLCYCNRCVADKNRPTRIETSASMKGVFAWNLLRAFHLAGRCVSCGSCAAACPAGIELDLLNLTLVNAAKEHFNYVAGEPGVPPLIGTYSLDDEEDFIR
;
A
#
# COMPACT_ATOMS: atom_id res chain seq x y z
N MET A 1 22.64 -2.67 -3.92
CA MET A 1 21.17 -2.98 -3.91
C MET A 1 20.63 -3.33 -5.30
N GLU A 2 20.64 -2.46 -6.34
CA GLU A 2 20.05 -2.81 -7.65
C GLU A 2 20.73 -4.02 -8.32
N THR A 3 22.06 -4.08 -8.33
CA THR A 3 22.81 -5.24 -8.84
C THR A 3 22.52 -6.52 -8.04
N GLU A 4 22.44 -6.42 -6.72
CA GLU A 4 22.10 -7.57 -5.86
C GLU A 4 20.69 -8.06 -6.11
N LEU A 5 19.72 -7.13 -6.30
CA LEU A 5 18.35 -7.45 -6.68
C LEU A 5 18.30 -8.21 -8.01
N ARG A 6 18.98 -7.70 -9.04
CA ARG A 6 19.04 -8.36 -10.34
C ARG A 6 19.64 -9.76 -10.25
N ASN A 7 20.74 -9.91 -9.49
CA ASN A 7 21.39 -11.21 -9.30
C ASN A 7 20.47 -12.20 -8.55
N ALA A 8 19.77 -11.75 -7.51
CA ALA A 8 18.85 -12.59 -6.77
C ALA A 8 17.67 -13.07 -7.66
N ILE A 9 17.06 -12.16 -8.42
CA ILE A 9 15.97 -12.52 -9.34
C ILE A 9 16.47 -13.43 -10.47
N ARG A 10 17.65 -13.15 -11.04
CA ARG A 10 18.27 -14.00 -12.07
C ARG A 10 18.41 -15.44 -11.56
N LYS A 11 18.97 -15.61 -10.39
CA LYS A 11 19.15 -16.93 -9.75
C LYS A 11 17.82 -17.67 -9.57
N LEU A 12 16.78 -16.99 -9.06
CA LEU A 12 15.45 -17.60 -8.86
C LEU A 12 14.84 -18.11 -10.18
N LEU A 13 15.03 -17.37 -11.28
CA LEU A 13 14.54 -17.74 -12.63
C LEU A 13 15.40 -18.87 -13.24
N GLU A 14 16.74 -18.82 -13.13
CA GLU A 14 17.65 -19.86 -13.61
C GLU A 14 17.41 -21.20 -12.91
N GLU A 15 17.20 -21.18 -11.60
CA GLU A 15 16.89 -22.37 -10.79
C GLU A 15 15.44 -22.84 -10.95
N LYS A 16 14.63 -22.13 -11.72
CA LYS A 16 13.19 -22.39 -11.90
C LYS A 16 12.41 -22.46 -10.60
N THR A 17 12.88 -21.75 -9.58
CA THR A 17 12.18 -21.58 -8.31
C THR A 17 10.91 -20.78 -8.49
N VAL A 18 10.93 -19.85 -9.44
CA VAL A 18 9.79 -19.02 -9.87
C VAL A 18 9.70 -18.96 -11.40
N ASP A 19 8.50 -18.72 -11.91
CA ASP A 19 8.22 -18.58 -13.34
C ASP A 19 8.20 -17.11 -13.79
N VAL A 20 7.91 -16.19 -12.84
CA VAL A 20 7.85 -14.76 -13.11
C VAL A 20 8.29 -13.97 -11.87
N ALA A 21 9.01 -12.86 -12.08
CA ALA A 21 9.32 -11.90 -11.04
C ALA A 21 8.62 -10.57 -11.30
N ILE A 22 7.91 -10.06 -10.29
CA ILE A 22 7.27 -8.75 -10.30
C ILE A 22 8.20 -7.77 -9.62
N GLY A 23 8.72 -6.81 -10.36
CA GLY A 23 9.64 -5.79 -9.86
C GLY A 23 9.30 -4.40 -10.38
N TYR A 24 10.17 -3.45 -10.09
CA TYR A 24 10.08 -2.10 -10.63
C TYR A 24 10.96 -1.98 -11.86
N GLY A 25 10.49 -1.27 -12.87
CA GLY A 25 11.25 -0.94 -14.08
C GLY A 25 10.77 0.36 -14.68
N ARG A 26 11.46 0.83 -15.72
CA ARG A 26 11.03 2.01 -16.46
C ARG A 26 9.96 1.62 -17.47
N VAL A 27 8.81 2.29 -17.40
CA VAL A 27 7.62 1.97 -18.22
C VAL A 27 7.10 3.21 -18.94
N GLY A 28 6.50 2.96 -20.09
CA GLY A 28 5.83 4.00 -20.89
C GLY A 28 6.76 5.04 -21.50
N VAL A 29 6.16 5.98 -22.21
CA VAL A 29 6.85 7.14 -22.82
C VAL A 29 7.22 8.10 -21.68
N GLY A 30 8.51 8.40 -21.52
CA GLY A 30 9.02 9.24 -20.43
C GLY A 30 9.68 8.47 -19.29
N GLY A 31 9.68 7.12 -19.32
CA GLY A 31 10.48 6.28 -18.44
C GLY A 31 10.10 6.36 -16.96
N ALA A 32 8.83 6.58 -16.64
CA ALA A 32 8.34 6.52 -15.27
C ALA A 32 8.59 5.13 -14.65
N VAL A 33 8.84 5.07 -13.34
CA VAL A 33 9.02 3.80 -12.65
C VAL A 33 7.66 3.18 -12.32
N GLY A 34 7.46 1.94 -12.78
CA GLY A 34 6.24 1.16 -12.58
C GLY A 34 6.52 -0.33 -12.47
N ALA A 35 5.46 -1.15 -12.45
CA ALA A 35 5.58 -2.60 -12.40
C ALA A 35 6.11 -3.15 -13.73
N VAL A 36 7.08 -4.08 -13.64
CA VAL A 36 7.54 -4.92 -14.74
C VAL A 36 7.48 -6.39 -14.33
N PHE A 37 7.29 -7.26 -15.33
CA PHE A 37 7.14 -8.69 -15.14
C PHE A 37 8.27 -9.37 -15.91
N VAL A 38 9.21 -9.94 -15.18
CA VAL A 38 10.42 -10.59 -15.72
C VAL A 38 10.18 -12.09 -15.74
N THR A 39 10.24 -12.70 -16.92
CA THR A 39 10.00 -14.14 -17.11
C THR A 39 11.25 -14.90 -17.58
N SER A 40 12.31 -14.17 -17.92
CA SER A 40 13.59 -14.73 -18.36
C SER A 40 14.76 -14.11 -17.56
N PRO A 41 15.81 -14.91 -17.25
CA PRO A 41 17.03 -14.38 -16.66
C PRO A 41 17.68 -13.24 -17.46
N ASP A 42 17.50 -13.21 -18.78
CA ASP A 42 18.06 -12.17 -19.66
C ASP A 42 17.33 -10.83 -19.55
N GLU A 43 16.13 -10.81 -18.95
CA GLU A 43 15.30 -9.61 -18.82
C GLU A 43 15.54 -8.87 -17.50
N VAL A 44 16.33 -9.41 -16.58
CA VAL A 44 16.48 -8.83 -15.21
C VAL A 44 17.11 -7.43 -15.21
N ASP A 45 17.80 -7.06 -16.28
CA ASP A 45 18.44 -5.74 -16.39
C ASP A 45 17.43 -4.59 -16.54
N GLN A 46 16.16 -4.88 -16.86
CA GLN A 46 15.08 -3.89 -16.78
C GLN A 46 14.67 -3.53 -15.36
N LEU A 47 15.04 -4.34 -14.36
CA LEU A 47 14.72 -4.05 -12.96
C LEU A 47 15.50 -2.84 -12.47
N VAL A 48 14.81 -1.96 -11.74
CA VAL A 48 15.39 -0.79 -11.09
C VAL A 48 14.99 -0.74 -9.62
N TRP A 49 15.86 -0.13 -8.80
CA TRP A 49 15.54 0.16 -7.41
C TRP A 49 16.03 1.56 -7.04
N ASN A 50 15.08 2.47 -6.84
CA ASN A 50 15.36 3.87 -6.51
C ASN A 50 14.19 4.52 -5.76
N SER A 51 14.31 5.80 -5.44
CA SER A 51 13.29 6.56 -4.72
C SER A 51 11.96 6.73 -5.47
N GLU A 52 11.89 6.38 -6.75
CA GLU A 52 10.66 6.43 -7.56
C GLU A 52 9.82 5.13 -7.47
N CYS A 53 10.28 4.09 -6.78
CA CYS A 53 9.56 2.82 -6.58
C CYS A 53 8.36 2.97 -5.64
N ARG A 54 7.38 3.79 -6.02
CA ARG A 54 6.27 4.25 -5.16
C ARG A 54 5.14 3.24 -5.01
N GLN A 55 4.83 2.51 -6.10
CA GLN A 55 3.69 1.60 -6.15
C GLN A 55 3.88 0.42 -5.20
N ASN A 56 2.79 -0.08 -4.62
CA ASN A 56 2.80 -1.35 -3.92
C ASN A 56 2.51 -2.48 -4.94
N LEU A 57 3.53 -3.26 -5.25
CA LEU A 57 3.45 -4.29 -6.28
C LEU A 57 2.54 -5.47 -5.88
N ALA A 58 2.21 -5.65 -4.60
CA ALA A 58 1.31 -6.70 -4.15
C ALA A 58 -0.10 -6.60 -4.78
N VAL A 59 -0.45 -5.44 -5.37
CA VAL A 59 -1.69 -5.27 -6.14
C VAL A 59 -1.80 -6.26 -7.32
N HIS A 60 -0.70 -6.77 -7.81
CA HIS A 60 -0.67 -7.71 -8.93
C HIS A 60 -0.91 -9.17 -8.49
N LEU A 61 -0.66 -9.51 -7.22
CA LEU A 61 -0.76 -10.89 -6.72
C LEU A 61 -2.18 -11.48 -6.74
N THR A 62 -3.21 -10.64 -6.73
CA THR A 62 -4.61 -11.10 -6.76
C THR A 62 -5.18 -11.21 -8.17
N ARG A 63 -4.45 -10.76 -9.19
CA ARG A 63 -4.91 -10.74 -10.57
C ARG A 63 -4.83 -12.10 -11.21
N PRO A 64 -5.94 -12.63 -11.79
CA PRO A 64 -5.96 -13.97 -12.40
C PRO A 64 -4.92 -14.14 -13.51
N GLU A 65 -4.70 -13.11 -14.34
CA GLU A 65 -3.71 -13.12 -15.43
C GLU A 65 -2.28 -13.27 -14.92
N ILE A 66 -1.98 -12.76 -13.74
CA ILE A 66 -0.64 -12.89 -13.13
C ILE A 66 -0.49 -14.26 -12.45
N LYS A 67 -1.54 -14.72 -11.75
CA LYS A 67 -1.55 -16.07 -11.15
C LYS A 67 -1.39 -17.18 -12.21
N ALA A 68 -1.89 -16.94 -13.42
CA ALA A 68 -1.74 -17.90 -14.54
C ALA A 68 -0.31 -18.02 -15.07
N LEU A 69 0.60 -17.11 -14.72
CA LEU A 69 2.02 -17.17 -15.12
C LEU A 69 2.83 -18.21 -14.32
N GLY A 70 2.29 -18.74 -13.23
CA GLY A 70 2.95 -19.75 -12.39
C GLY A 70 3.41 -19.21 -11.04
N LYS A 71 4.53 -19.73 -10.53
CA LYS A 71 5.13 -19.27 -9.25
C LYS A 71 5.73 -17.88 -9.39
N ILE A 72 5.44 -17.02 -8.43
CA ILE A 72 5.75 -15.59 -8.49
C ILE A 72 6.87 -15.25 -7.49
N ALA A 73 7.91 -14.54 -7.94
CA ALA A 73 8.72 -13.70 -7.06
C ALA A 73 8.15 -12.28 -7.05
N ILE A 74 8.14 -11.63 -5.88
CA ILE A 74 7.73 -10.23 -5.78
C ILE A 74 8.75 -9.39 -5.02
N VAL A 75 9.12 -8.26 -5.60
CA VAL A 75 10.02 -7.28 -4.98
C VAL A 75 9.20 -6.36 -4.09
N VAL A 76 9.56 -6.26 -2.81
CA VAL A 76 8.79 -5.52 -1.81
C VAL A 76 9.63 -4.58 -0.95
N LYS A 77 9.04 -3.43 -0.60
CA LYS A 77 9.44 -2.59 0.54
C LYS A 77 8.79 -3.12 1.82
N ALA A 78 9.19 -2.65 2.99
CA ALA A 78 8.58 -3.03 4.27
C ALA A 78 7.04 -2.85 4.28
N CYS A 79 6.57 -1.68 3.82
CA CYS A 79 5.12 -1.42 3.72
C CYS A 79 4.42 -2.32 2.68
N ASP A 80 5.12 -2.82 1.66
CA ASP A 80 4.57 -3.73 0.67
C ASP A 80 4.54 -5.17 1.20
N ALA A 81 5.58 -5.59 1.94
CA ALA A 81 5.63 -6.90 2.59
C ALA A 81 4.44 -7.11 3.54
N ARG A 82 4.05 -6.08 4.30
CA ARG A 82 2.85 -6.14 5.13
C ARG A 82 1.57 -6.37 4.31
N ALA A 83 1.47 -5.84 3.10
CA ALA A 83 0.31 -6.11 2.24
C ALA A 83 0.27 -7.57 1.77
N VAL A 84 1.43 -8.21 1.54
CA VAL A 84 1.50 -9.64 1.22
C VAL A 84 0.98 -10.47 2.39
N VAL A 85 1.36 -10.13 3.64
CA VAL A 85 0.85 -10.79 4.85
C VAL A 85 -0.68 -10.66 4.97
N VAL A 86 -1.23 -9.46 4.78
CA VAL A 86 -2.70 -9.25 4.81
C VAL A 86 -3.40 -10.09 3.75
N LEU A 87 -2.89 -10.11 2.51
CA LEU A 87 -3.48 -10.90 1.43
C LEU A 87 -3.46 -12.40 1.73
N ALA A 88 -2.40 -12.91 2.35
CA ALA A 88 -2.30 -14.30 2.77
C ALA A 88 -3.29 -14.61 3.90
N ASN A 89 -3.34 -13.77 4.94
CA ASN A 89 -4.27 -13.91 6.07
C ASN A 89 -5.74 -13.90 5.62
N GLU A 90 -6.07 -13.12 4.59
CA GLU A 90 -7.42 -13.04 4.01
C GLU A 90 -7.65 -14.08 2.88
N SER A 91 -6.75 -15.06 2.73
CA SER A 91 -6.86 -16.15 1.76
C SER A 91 -6.97 -15.69 0.29
N GLN A 92 -6.44 -14.50 -0.01
CA GLN A 92 -6.42 -13.99 -1.39
C GLN A 92 -5.26 -14.57 -2.20
N ILE A 93 -4.21 -14.98 -1.52
CA ILE A 93 -3.02 -15.63 -2.07
C ILE A 93 -2.61 -16.78 -1.17
N LYS A 94 -1.86 -17.72 -1.71
CA LYS A 94 -1.15 -18.75 -0.93
C LYS A 94 0.29 -18.30 -0.76
N ARG A 95 0.71 -18.12 0.50
CA ARG A 95 2.03 -17.58 0.84
C ARG A 95 3.18 -18.46 0.35
N ASP A 96 3.00 -19.77 0.36
CA ASP A 96 3.94 -20.79 -0.07
C ASP A 96 4.15 -20.87 -1.60
N GLU A 97 3.25 -20.27 -2.38
CA GLU A 97 3.38 -20.16 -3.84
C GLU A 97 4.12 -18.87 -4.27
N ILE A 98 4.56 -18.02 -3.31
CA ILE A 98 5.16 -16.72 -3.61
C ILE A 98 6.51 -16.59 -2.92
N VAL A 99 7.55 -16.23 -3.68
CA VAL A 99 8.87 -15.84 -3.15
C VAL A 99 8.88 -14.32 -2.93
N VAL A 100 9.01 -13.90 -1.69
CA VAL A 100 9.02 -12.49 -1.32
C VAL A 100 10.46 -12.00 -1.22
N VAL A 101 10.87 -11.15 -2.15
CA VAL A 101 12.19 -10.53 -2.22
C VAL A 101 12.10 -9.13 -1.62
N GLY A 102 12.50 -9.01 -0.37
CA GLY A 102 12.53 -7.75 0.35
C GLY A 102 13.75 -6.91 0.01
N VAL A 103 13.56 -5.62 -0.16
CA VAL A 103 14.67 -4.69 -0.37
C VAL A 103 14.59 -3.57 0.66
N VAL A 104 15.69 -3.29 1.34
CA VAL A 104 15.83 -2.16 2.27
C VAL A 104 15.45 -0.87 1.56
N CYS A 105 14.58 -0.07 2.19
CA CYS A 105 13.97 1.10 1.58
C CYS A 105 14.28 2.36 2.39
N GLU A 106 15.01 3.30 1.81
CA GLU A 106 15.34 4.59 2.44
C GLU A 106 14.22 5.63 2.32
N GLY A 107 13.07 5.24 1.75
CA GLY A 107 11.94 6.10 1.46
C GLY A 107 11.73 6.31 -0.04
N VAL A 108 10.55 6.80 -0.40
CA VAL A 108 10.20 7.11 -1.79
C VAL A 108 9.83 8.58 -1.91
N VAL A 109 10.05 9.15 -3.10
CA VAL A 109 9.70 10.55 -3.38
C VAL A 109 8.25 10.67 -3.83
N LYS A 110 7.62 11.79 -3.53
CA LYS A 110 6.27 12.10 -4.01
C LYS A 110 6.29 12.30 -5.52
N ALA A 111 5.34 11.67 -6.24
CA ALA A 111 5.15 11.97 -7.66
C ALA A 111 4.77 13.44 -7.83
N ARG A 112 5.32 14.10 -8.83
CA ARG A 112 4.96 15.47 -9.20
C ARG A 112 4.23 15.47 -10.52
N PHE A 113 3.08 16.06 -10.52
CA PHE A 113 2.29 16.30 -11.74
C PHE A 113 2.58 17.69 -12.36
N ASP A 114 3.38 18.51 -11.67
CA ASP A 114 3.69 19.90 -12.07
C ASP A 114 5.00 20.07 -12.86
N GLY A 115 5.69 18.95 -13.16
CA GLY A 115 6.94 18.96 -13.92
C GLY A 115 8.15 19.50 -13.14
N SER A 116 8.02 19.82 -11.86
CA SER A 116 9.12 20.34 -11.06
C SER A 116 10.05 19.21 -10.54
N ASN A 117 11.37 19.40 -10.66
CA ASN A 117 12.42 18.41 -10.35
C ASN A 117 12.86 18.37 -8.88
N GLY A 118 12.01 18.58 -7.91
CA GLY A 118 12.44 18.46 -6.52
C GLY A 118 12.12 17.09 -5.93
N GLU A 119 13.08 16.45 -5.37
CA GLU A 119 12.98 15.19 -4.65
C GLU A 119 12.41 15.42 -3.24
N ARG A 120 11.10 15.62 -3.15
CA ARG A 120 10.44 15.67 -1.85
C ARG A 120 10.09 14.28 -1.39
N LEU A 121 10.61 13.89 -0.23
CA LEU A 121 10.22 12.64 0.43
C LEU A 121 8.69 12.58 0.61
N PHE A 122 8.10 11.42 0.31
CA PHE A 122 6.68 11.21 0.50
C PHE A 122 6.35 11.28 2.00
N GLU A 123 5.26 11.97 2.36
CA GLU A 123 4.93 12.28 3.76
C GLU A 123 4.84 11.03 4.64
N LYS A 124 4.36 9.91 4.12
CA LYS A 124 4.34 8.63 4.83
C LYS A 124 5.74 8.13 5.22
N CYS A 125 6.74 8.43 4.40
CA CYS A 125 8.12 7.98 4.62
C CYS A 125 8.83 8.84 5.68
N ALA A 126 8.42 10.09 5.88
CA ALA A 126 8.97 10.96 6.91
C ALA A 126 8.64 10.48 8.35
N SER A 127 7.59 9.66 8.51
CA SER A 127 7.22 9.03 9.79
C SER A 127 7.51 7.52 9.80
N CYS A 128 8.23 6.99 8.81
CA CYS A 128 8.54 5.57 8.70
C CYS A 128 9.60 5.15 9.72
N VAL A 129 9.34 4.05 10.41
CA VAL A 129 10.24 3.42 11.39
C VAL A 129 10.43 1.93 11.07
N GLU A 130 10.25 1.55 9.82
CA GLU A 130 10.42 0.19 9.34
C GLU A 130 11.01 0.22 7.93
N HIS A 131 12.35 0.26 7.83
CA HIS A 131 13.06 0.38 6.56
C HIS A 131 13.49 -0.99 6.00
N ALA A 132 13.65 -2.01 6.86
CA ALA A 132 13.86 -3.39 6.44
C ALA A 132 12.53 -4.17 6.37
N PRO A 133 12.20 -4.80 5.23
CA PRO A 133 11.02 -5.65 5.13
C PRO A 133 11.14 -6.89 6.02
N LYS A 134 10.05 -7.25 6.71
CA LYS A 134 9.92 -8.49 7.48
C LYS A 134 9.12 -9.53 6.71
N ASN A 135 9.21 -10.80 7.09
CA ASN A 135 8.52 -11.94 6.45
C ASN A 135 8.82 -12.08 4.96
N VAL A 136 10.09 -11.93 4.63
CA VAL A 136 10.63 -12.11 3.29
C VAL A 136 11.45 -13.39 3.22
N ASP A 137 11.55 -13.97 2.03
CA ASP A 137 12.34 -15.19 1.78
C ASP A 137 13.78 -14.83 1.40
N VAL A 138 13.97 -13.66 0.79
CA VAL A 138 15.26 -13.08 0.44
C VAL A 138 15.26 -11.63 0.87
N LEU A 139 16.29 -11.18 1.58
CA LEU A 139 16.48 -9.77 1.94
C LEU A 139 17.69 -9.21 1.21
N ILE A 140 17.52 -8.03 0.62
CA ILE A 140 18.54 -7.30 -0.13
C ILE A 140 18.76 -5.94 0.52
N GLY A 141 20.03 -5.60 0.69
CA GLY A 141 20.47 -4.37 1.33
C GLY A 141 20.97 -4.59 2.75
N ASP A 142 21.37 -3.51 3.40
CA ASP A 142 22.01 -3.51 4.70
C ASP A 142 20.99 -3.30 5.82
N GLU A 143 20.76 -4.36 6.62
CA GLU A 143 19.87 -4.32 7.78
C GLU A 143 20.37 -3.37 8.88
N ALA A 144 21.70 -3.24 9.05
CA ALA A 144 22.25 -2.33 10.05
C ALA A 144 21.94 -0.87 9.67
N LYS A 145 22.08 -0.53 8.39
CA LYS A 145 21.68 0.79 7.88
C LYS A 145 20.17 1.03 8.02
N ALA A 146 19.35 0.02 7.79
CA ALA A 146 17.90 0.13 8.00
C ALA A 146 17.58 0.40 9.48
N ALA A 147 18.21 -0.31 10.41
CA ALA A 147 18.04 -0.10 11.84
C ALA A 147 18.52 1.29 12.31
N GLU A 148 19.60 1.82 11.73
CA GLU A 148 20.04 3.20 11.98
C GLU A 148 18.99 4.23 11.54
N LEU A 149 18.38 4.02 10.36
CA LEU A 149 17.31 4.88 9.85
C LEU A 149 16.06 4.81 10.75
N ASP A 150 15.68 3.62 11.20
CA ASP A 150 14.56 3.41 12.12
C ASP A 150 14.82 4.14 13.45
N ALA A 151 15.99 3.96 14.04
CA ALA A 151 16.40 4.62 15.28
C ALA A 151 16.44 6.16 15.15
N LYS A 152 16.89 6.67 14.00
CA LYS A 152 16.92 8.11 13.70
C LYS A 152 15.51 8.70 13.59
N ASN A 153 14.59 7.97 12.96
CA ASN A 153 13.22 8.47 12.72
C ASN A 153 12.30 8.29 13.92
N ALA A 154 12.49 7.25 14.74
CA ALA A 154 11.62 6.89 15.85
C ALA A 154 11.27 8.06 16.80
N PRO A 155 12.22 8.90 17.26
CA PRO A 155 11.91 10.00 18.19
C PRO A 155 10.96 11.06 17.62
N THR A 156 10.95 11.24 16.30
CA THR A 156 10.18 12.28 15.63
C THR A 156 9.01 11.73 14.80
N ALA A 157 8.85 10.42 14.70
CA ALA A 157 7.87 9.77 13.83
C ALA A 157 6.44 10.25 14.07
N ALA A 158 6.03 10.36 15.34
CA ALA A 158 4.68 10.82 15.72
C ALA A 158 4.41 12.29 15.36
N ALA A 159 5.46 13.11 15.28
CA ALA A 159 5.39 14.54 14.99
C ALA A 159 5.75 14.90 13.54
N SER A 160 5.93 13.91 12.66
CA SER A 160 6.37 14.14 11.28
C SER A 160 5.42 13.54 10.26
N GLY A 161 5.54 13.97 9.02
CA GLY A 161 4.80 13.44 7.87
C GLY A 161 3.28 13.39 8.07
N ASN A 162 2.69 12.26 7.73
CA ASN A 162 1.24 12.04 7.85
C ASN A 162 0.76 11.99 9.30
N GLN A 163 1.58 11.58 10.26
CA GLN A 163 1.19 11.58 11.68
C GLN A 163 0.99 13.01 12.19
N ALA A 164 1.88 13.94 11.83
CA ALA A 164 1.72 15.36 12.17
C ALA A 164 0.45 15.97 11.56
N LYS A 165 0.13 15.61 10.31
CA LYS A 165 -1.11 16.05 9.65
C LYS A 165 -2.34 15.48 10.35
N LEU A 166 -2.31 14.22 10.72
CA LEU A 166 -3.40 13.56 11.43
C LEU A 166 -3.65 14.20 12.81
N ALA A 167 -2.58 14.53 13.54
CA ALA A 167 -2.71 15.24 14.81
C ALA A 167 -3.44 16.59 14.64
N LYS A 168 -3.14 17.35 13.60
CA LYS A 168 -3.86 18.58 13.27
C LYS A 168 -5.33 18.34 12.97
N LEU A 169 -5.66 17.30 12.18
CA LEU A 169 -7.05 16.94 11.90
C LEU A 169 -7.82 16.50 13.13
N ARG A 170 -7.17 15.80 14.06
CA ARG A 170 -7.79 15.38 15.33
C ARG A 170 -8.11 16.57 16.25
N ALA A 171 -7.31 17.64 16.19
CA ALA A 171 -7.54 18.87 16.95
C ALA A 171 -8.69 19.74 16.40
N MET A 172 -9.13 19.50 15.17
CA MET A 172 -10.26 20.22 14.56
C MET A 172 -11.59 19.78 15.16
N THR A 173 -12.57 20.67 15.16
CA THR A 173 -13.97 20.33 15.42
C THR A 173 -14.51 19.39 14.33
N SER A 174 -15.65 18.75 14.57
CA SER A 174 -16.29 17.86 13.59
C SER A 174 -16.66 18.60 12.31
N GLU A 175 -17.12 19.86 12.42
CA GLU A 175 -17.46 20.71 11.27
C GLU A 175 -16.21 21.06 10.45
N GLU A 176 -15.12 21.47 11.10
CA GLU A 176 -13.86 21.79 10.41
C GLU A 176 -13.29 20.58 9.68
N ARG A 177 -13.31 19.37 10.31
CA ARG A 177 -12.92 18.14 9.65
C ARG A 177 -13.80 17.78 8.46
N PHE A 178 -15.12 18.00 8.57
CA PHE A 178 -16.05 17.79 7.47
C PHE A 178 -15.73 18.72 6.30
N GLN A 179 -15.51 20.02 6.56
CA GLN A 179 -15.17 21.00 5.52
C GLN A 179 -13.81 20.70 4.88
N TYR A 180 -12.82 20.26 5.66
CA TYR A 180 -11.53 19.81 5.15
C TYR A 180 -11.71 18.68 4.13
N TRP A 181 -12.40 17.59 4.50
CA TRP A 181 -12.60 16.45 3.60
C TRP A 181 -13.52 16.79 2.41
N ARG A 182 -14.47 17.67 2.62
CA ARG A 182 -15.30 18.20 1.52
C ARG A 182 -14.44 18.95 0.51
N GLY A 183 -13.50 19.76 0.95
CA GLY A 183 -12.52 20.44 0.11
C GLY A 183 -11.61 19.48 -0.64
N GLU A 184 -11.07 18.46 0.07
CA GLU A 184 -10.25 17.41 -0.55
C GLU A 184 -11.04 16.65 -1.63
N PHE A 185 -12.24 16.21 -1.33
CA PHE A 185 -13.02 15.39 -2.24
C PHE A 185 -13.65 16.19 -3.39
N SER A 186 -13.74 17.52 -3.29
CA SER A 186 -14.21 18.36 -4.40
C SER A 186 -13.35 18.24 -5.65
N ARG A 187 -12.06 17.85 -5.48
CA ARG A 187 -11.13 17.61 -6.59
C ARG A 187 -11.26 16.21 -7.20
N CYS A 188 -12.02 15.31 -6.58
CA CYS A 188 -12.11 13.92 -7.02
C CYS A 188 -12.98 13.77 -8.28
N VAL A 189 -12.40 13.27 -9.36
CA VAL A 189 -13.08 12.97 -10.62
C VAL A 189 -13.54 11.52 -10.75
N ARG A 190 -13.45 10.72 -9.67
CA ARG A 190 -13.79 9.29 -9.63
C ARG A 190 -13.09 8.45 -10.69
N CYS A 191 -11.82 8.72 -10.97
CA CYS A 191 -11.03 7.95 -11.93
C CYS A 191 -10.66 6.53 -11.44
N TYR A 192 -10.89 6.23 -10.15
CA TYR A 192 -10.59 4.94 -9.49
C TYR A 192 -9.11 4.55 -9.45
N ALA A 193 -8.17 5.41 -9.80
CA ALA A 193 -6.74 5.11 -9.72
C ALA A 193 -6.32 4.65 -8.31
N CYS A 194 -6.88 5.26 -7.26
CA CYS A 194 -6.67 4.87 -5.87
C CYS A 194 -7.15 3.43 -5.54
N ARG A 195 -8.20 2.96 -6.20
CA ARG A 195 -8.69 1.58 -6.09
C ARG A 195 -7.78 0.62 -6.82
N GLN A 196 -7.40 0.95 -8.06
CA GLN A 196 -6.58 0.09 -8.91
C GLN A 196 -5.14 -0.07 -8.42
N SER A 197 -4.61 0.92 -7.67
CA SER A 197 -3.27 0.88 -7.10
C SER A 197 -3.21 0.24 -5.70
N CYS A 198 -4.36 -0.03 -5.07
CA CYS A 198 -4.40 -0.57 -3.73
C CYS A 198 -4.44 -2.10 -3.74
N PRO A 199 -3.44 -2.81 -3.16
CA PRO A 199 -3.41 -4.27 -3.13
C PRO A 199 -4.59 -4.86 -2.33
N LEU A 200 -5.15 -4.08 -1.40
CA LEU A 200 -6.20 -4.52 -0.49
C LEU A 200 -7.62 -4.16 -0.98
N CYS A 201 -7.74 -3.57 -2.17
CA CYS A 201 -8.98 -3.37 -2.90
C CYS A 201 -9.19 -4.47 -3.96
N TYR A 202 -9.16 -5.73 -3.57
CA TYR A 202 -9.14 -6.91 -4.44
C TYR A 202 -10.53 -7.44 -4.84
N CYS A 203 -11.64 -6.81 -4.43
CA CYS A 203 -12.98 -7.25 -4.81
C CYS A 203 -13.15 -7.26 -6.34
N ASN A 204 -13.52 -8.40 -6.92
CA ASN A 204 -13.82 -8.52 -8.36
C ASN A 204 -14.90 -7.53 -8.80
N ARG A 205 -15.92 -7.33 -7.93
CA ARG A 205 -16.98 -6.35 -8.14
C ARG A 205 -17.19 -5.55 -6.85
N CYS A 206 -16.87 -4.26 -6.91
CA CYS A 206 -17.05 -3.38 -5.76
C CYS A 206 -18.55 -3.11 -5.51
N VAL A 207 -18.94 -3.02 -4.24
CA VAL A 207 -20.32 -2.65 -3.86
C VAL A 207 -20.70 -1.26 -4.39
N ALA A 208 -19.74 -0.34 -4.52
CA ALA A 208 -19.94 0.99 -5.09
C ALA A 208 -20.21 0.99 -6.61
N ASP A 209 -19.91 -0.13 -7.30
CA ASP A 209 -20.19 -0.26 -8.74
C ASP A 209 -21.55 -0.94 -9.02
N LYS A 210 -22.25 -1.39 -7.96
CA LYS A 210 -23.55 -2.03 -8.09
C LYS A 210 -24.65 -0.97 -8.23
N ASN A 211 -25.39 -1.03 -9.34
CA ASN A 211 -26.48 -0.11 -9.65
C ASN A 211 -27.88 -0.77 -9.64
N ARG A 212 -27.95 -2.09 -9.35
CA ARG A 212 -29.22 -2.86 -9.29
C ARG A 212 -29.22 -3.78 -8.07
N PRO A 213 -29.77 -3.38 -6.92
CA PRO A 213 -30.15 -2.00 -6.58
C PRO A 213 -28.93 -1.09 -6.35
N THR A 214 -29.09 0.21 -6.59
CA THR A 214 -28.06 1.20 -6.26
C THR A 214 -27.98 1.32 -4.74
N ARG A 215 -26.82 0.97 -4.16
CA ARG A 215 -26.55 1.11 -2.73
C ARG A 215 -25.90 2.43 -2.40
N ILE A 216 -25.09 2.94 -3.32
CA ILE A 216 -24.29 4.16 -3.20
C ILE A 216 -24.42 4.91 -4.49
N GLU A 217 -24.56 6.21 -4.42
CA GLU A 217 -24.56 7.04 -5.61
C GLU A 217 -23.25 6.87 -6.38
N THR A 218 -23.34 6.52 -7.66
CA THR A 218 -22.18 6.20 -8.51
C THR A 218 -21.69 7.39 -9.33
N SER A 219 -22.41 8.53 -9.27
CA SER A 219 -22.04 9.75 -10.01
C SER A 219 -20.79 10.43 -9.44
N ALA A 220 -20.18 11.30 -10.24
CA ALA A 220 -19.09 12.19 -9.80
C ALA A 220 -19.59 13.45 -9.09
N SER A 221 -20.87 13.49 -8.67
CA SER A 221 -21.39 14.55 -7.82
C SER A 221 -20.66 14.60 -6.48
N MET A 222 -20.69 15.73 -5.79
CA MET A 222 -20.08 15.88 -4.45
C MET A 222 -20.57 14.79 -3.48
N LYS A 223 -21.87 14.47 -3.50
CA LYS A 223 -22.46 13.42 -2.65
C LYS A 223 -21.90 12.03 -3.00
N GLY A 224 -21.86 11.70 -4.29
CA GLY A 224 -21.35 10.41 -4.74
C GLY A 224 -19.85 10.25 -4.49
N VAL A 225 -19.07 11.30 -4.70
CA VAL A 225 -17.63 11.32 -4.43
C VAL A 225 -17.34 11.17 -2.94
N PHE A 226 -18.08 11.89 -2.10
CA PHE A 226 -17.92 11.82 -0.64
C PHE A 226 -18.26 10.42 -0.14
N ALA A 227 -19.40 9.87 -0.52
CA ALA A 227 -19.82 8.51 -0.16
C ALA A 227 -18.80 7.45 -0.62
N TRP A 228 -18.27 7.58 -1.84
CA TRP A 228 -17.25 6.68 -2.38
C TRP A 228 -15.98 6.65 -1.52
N ASN A 229 -15.41 7.82 -1.23
CA ASN A 229 -14.15 7.89 -0.50
C ASN A 229 -14.29 7.39 0.94
N LEU A 230 -15.38 7.72 1.63
CA LEU A 230 -15.66 7.21 2.96
C LEU A 230 -15.87 5.70 2.96
N LEU A 231 -16.73 5.18 2.07
CA LEU A 231 -16.98 3.75 1.99
C LEU A 231 -15.69 2.98 1.75
N ARG A 232 -14.85 3.44 0.82
CA ARG A 232 -13.57 2.82 0.53
C ARG A 232 -12.67 2.81 1.76
N ALA A 233 -12.59 3.91 2.50
CA ALA A 233 -11.80 3.99 3.72
C ALA A 233 -12.29 2.98 4.77
N PHE A 234 -13.60 2.89 5.01
CA PHE A 234 -14.17 1.90 5.94
C PHE A 234 -13.92 0.46 5.51
N HIS A 235 -13.98 0.15 4.21
CA HIS A 235 -13.65 -1.20 3.73
C HIS A 235 -12.16 -1.56 3.86
N LEU A 236 -11.30 -0.56 4.07
CA LEU A 236 -9.88 -0.75 4.31
C LEU A 236 -9.51 -0.66 5.80
N ALA A 237 -10.47 -0.37 6.68
CA ALA A 237 -10.25 -0.43 8.13
C ALA A 237 -9.81 -1.85 8.53
N GLY A 238 -8.76 -1.96 9.34
CA GLY A 238 -8.16 -3.24 9.71
C GLY A 238 -7.38 -3.97 8.59
N ARG A 239 -7.29 -3.40 7.38
CA ARG A 239 -6.53 -3.96 6.26
C ARG A 239 -5.40 -3.06 5.81
N CYS A 240 -5.60 -1.74 5.87
CA CYS A 240 -4.67 -0.76 5.34
C CYS A 240 -3.31 -0.83 6.04
N VAL A 241 -2.25 -1.06 5.27
CA VAL A 241 -0.85 -1.11 5.72
C VAL A 241 -0.13 0.24 5.56
N SER A 242 -0.86 1.32 5.32
CA SER A 242 -0.34 2.68 5.15
C SER A 242 0.74 2.83 4.06
N CYS A 243 0.71 2.00 3.01
CA CYS A 243 1.71 2.02 1.94
C CYS A 243 1.64 3.29 1.05
N GLY A 244 0.58 4.08 1.12
CA GLY A 244 0.43 5.35 0.39
C GLY A 244 0.20 5.24 -1.11
N SER A 245 0.11 4.03 -1.70
CA SER A 245 -0.08 3.86 -3.15
C SER A 245 -1.33 4.59 -3.68
N CYS A 246 -2.39 4.67 -2.88
CA CYS A 246 -3.62 5.38 -3.26
C CYS A 246 -3.43 6.89 -3.42
N ALA A 247 -2.64 7.51 -2.56
CA ALA A 247 -2.32 8.93 -2.65
C ALA A 247 -1.30 9.20 -3.78
N ALA A 248 -0.31 8.29 -3.93
CA ALA A 248 0.67 8.39 -5.02
C ALA A 248 0.02 8.27 -6.42
N ALA A 249 -1.04 7.47 -6.55
CA ALA A 249 -1.76 7.27 -7.80
C ALA A 249 -2.84 8.32 -8.08
N CYS A 250 -3.16 9.19 -7.11
CA CYS A 250 -4.25 10.17 -7.28
C CYS A 250 -3.82 11.35 -8.16
N PRO A 251 -4.40 11.52 -9.37
CA PRO A 251 -4.03 12.63 -10.25
C PRO A 251 -4.48 14.00 -9.70
N ALA A 252 -5.49 14.01 -8.82
CA ALA A 252 -5.98 15.21 -8.16
C ALA A 252 -5.23 15.54 -6.85
N GLY A 253 -4.22 14.74 -6.48
CA GLY A 253 -3.39 14.98 -5.29
C GLY A 253 -4.13 14.90 -3.96
N ILE A 254 -5.24 14.15 -3.88
CA ILE A 254 -6.02 13.98 -2.64
C ILE A 254 -5.24 13.14 -1.64
N GLU A 255 -5.21 13.55 -0.39
CA GLU A 255 -4.49 12.88 0.70
C GLU A 255 -5.26 11.65 1.24
N LEU A 256 -5.50 10.66 0.34
CA LEU A 256 -6.27 9.45 0.67
C LEU A 256 -5.58 8.54 1.69
N ASP A 257 -4.26 8.56 1.73
CA ASP A 257 -3.47 7.85 2.73
C ASP A 257 -3.69 8.43 4.13
N LEU A 258 -3.89 9.73 4.26
CA LEU A 258 -4.22 10.39 5.52
C LEU A 258 -5.61 9.98 6.03
N LEU A 259 -6.61 9.89 5.13
CA LEU A 259 -7.94 9.38 5.49
C LEU A 259 -7.86 7.94 6.01
N ASN A 260 -7.15 7.07 5.30
CA ASN A 260 -6.98 5.68 5.72
C ASN A 260 -6.19 5.56 7.03
N LEU A 261 -5.17 6.41 7.26
CA LEU A 261 -4.38 6.41 8.48
C LEU A 261 -5.23 6.71 9.72
N THR A 262 -6.30 7.51 9.58
CA THR A 262 -7.27 7.73 10.65
C THR A 262 -7.85 6.41 11.16
N LEU A 263 -8.25 5.52 10.25
CA LEU A 263 -8.82 4.22 10.59
C LEU A 263 -7.76 3.19 11.03
N VAL A 264 -6.55 3.27 10.49
CA VAL A 264 -5.41 2.45 10.95
C VAL A 264 -5.10 2.77 12.42
N ASN A 265 -5.04 4.05 12.77
CA ASN A 265 -4.80 4.44 14.16
C ASN A 265 -5.98 4.07 15.08
N ALA A 266 -7.22 4.19 14.61
CA ALA A 266 -8.38 3.72 15.36
C ALA A 266 -8.34 2.20 15.62
N ALA A 267 -7.96 1.40 14.62
CA ALA A 267 -7.79 -0.04 14.79
C ALA A 267 -6.71 -0.37 15.83
N LYS A 268 -5.61 0.38 15.83
CA LYS A 268 -4.55 0.22 16.83
C LYS A 268 -5.01 0.66 18.24
N GLU A 269 -5.71 1.79 18.35
CA GLU A 269 -6.13 2.38 19.63
C GLU A 269 -7.22 1.54 20.30
N HIS A 270 -8.22 1.06 19.53
CA HIS A 270 -9.39 0.36 20.10
C HIS A 270 -9.25 -1.16 20.15
N PHE A 271 -8.46 -1.74 19.22
CA PHE A 271 -8.36 -3.20 19.10
C PHE A 271 -6.92 -3.72 19.25
N ASN A 272 -5.96 -2.85 19.57
CA ASN A 272 -4.53 -3.19 19.59
C ASN A 272 -4.06 -3.94 18.34
N TYR A 273 -4.64 -3.59 17.18
CA TYR A 273 -4.44 -4.29 15.92
C TYR A 273 -3.62 -3.48 14.92
N VAL A 274 -2.63 -4.13 14.32
CA VAL A 274 -1.81 -3.58 13.22
C VAL A 274 -1.87 -4.51 12.02
N ALA A 275 -2.38 -4.01 10.90
CA ALA A 275 -2.51 -4.80 9.68
C ALA A 275 -1.15 -5.21 9.11
N GLY A 276 -1.01 -6.50 8.77
CA GLY A 276 0.19 -7.05 8.17
C GLY A 276 1.28 -7.44 9.17
N GLU A 277 0.97 -7.54 10.45
CA GLU A 277 1.82 -8.23 11.42
C GLU A 277 1.65 -9.74 11.26
N PRO A 278 2.76 -10.51 11.29
CA PRO A 278 2.73 -11.95 11.13
C PRO A 278 2.01 -12.65 12.29
N GLY A 279 1.23 -13.67 11.97
CA GLY A 279 0.52 -14.47 12.97
C GLY A 279 -0.66 -13.76 13.63
N VAL A 280 -0.93 -12.50 13.25
CA VAL A 280 -2.10 -11.77 13.73
C VAL A 280 -3.26 -11.99 12.76
N PRO A 281 -4.37 -12.59 13.20
CA PRO A 281 -5.53 -12.83 12.34
C PRO A 281 -6.18 -11.50 11.91
N PRO A 282 -6.93 -11.48 10.79
CA PRO A 282 -7.60 -10.25 10.33
C PRO A 282 -8.56 -9.70 11.38
N LEU A 283 -8.58 -8.39 11.59
CA LEU A 283 -9.51 -7.74 12.52
C LEU A 283 -10.97 -8.06 12.18
N ILE A 284 -11.30 -8.09 10.89
CA ILE A 284 -12.62 -8.50 10.41
C ILE A 284 -12.59 -10.01 10.16
N GLY A 285 -13.38 -10.77 10.89
CA GLY A 285 -13.46 -12.24 10.79
C GLY A 285 -12.91 -12.96 12.03
N THR A 286 -12.51 -12.20 13.05
CA THR A 286 -12.18 -12.71 14.37
C THR A 286 -13.12 -12.10 15.42
N TYR A 287 -13.21 -12.73 16.56
CA TYR A 287 -13.92 -12.22 17.74
C TYR A 287 -13.07 -12.49 18.99
N SER A 288 -13.29 -11.70 20.03
CA SER A 288 -12.77 -11.96 21.37
C SER A 288 -13.93 -12.31 22.29
N LEU A 289 -13.67 -13.16 23.30
CA LEU A 289 -14.69 -13.45 24.32
C LEU A 289 -15.02 -12.21 25.20
N ASP A 290 -14.17 -11.21 25.16
CA ASP A 290 -14.33 -9.93 25.87
C ASP A 290 -14.99 -8.85 24.99
N ASP A 291 -15.39 -9.17 23.76
CA ASP A 291 -16.08 -8.23 22.89
C ASP A 291 -17.44 -7.85 23.51
N GLU A 292 -17.77 -6.55 23.52
CA GLU A 292 -19.07 -6.06 23.97
C GLU A 292 -20.18 -6.52 23.02
N GLU A 293 -21.14 -7.30 23.53
CA GLU A 293 -22.26 -7.86 22.73
C GLU A 293 -23.60 -7.15 23.03
N ASP A 294 -23.61 -6.09 23.82
CA ASP A 294 -24.82 -5.39 24.29
C ASP A 294 -25.70 -4.84 23.16
N PHE A 295 -25.11 -4.66 21.96
CA PHE A 295 -25.81 -4.21 20.76
C PHE A 295 -26.48 -5.36 19.97
N ILE A 296 -26.16 -6.62 20.28
CA ILE A 296 -26.78 -7.80 19.67
C ILE A 296 -28.07 -8.10 20.43
N ARG A 297 -29.21 -7.77 19.85
CA ARG A 297 -30.53 -8.02 20.42
C ARG A 297 -31.38 -8.84 19.46
#